data_2086fdb02a6fc4a2cd3fd9fa363806f0
#
_entry.id   2086fdb02a6fc4a2cd3fd9fa363806f0
#
_cell.length_a   1.000
_cell.length_b   1.000
_cell.length_c   1.000
_cell.angle_alpha   90.00
_cell.angle_beta   90.00
_cell.angle_gamma   90.00
#
_symmetry.space_group_name_H-M   'P 1'
#
loop_
_entity.id
_entity.type
_entity.pdbx_description
1 polymer ?
#
loop_
_entity_poly.entity_id
_entity_poly.type
_entity_poly.pdbx_seq_one_letter_code
_entity_poly.pdbx_strand_id
1 'polypeptide(L)'
;MPPEPPVRDLPEARAPGARALRPEEVPVLAETLAAAFRDNPLNRAVIRGGPRRRLRSNRHGMRATLAAAGRCCSIRVPDAGELALPGALDGPALGGLIAVPPGTWPLPPPPLLAQLGIWLGQGVGPLRRWGRVYRLLAEYHPATPHWYLQLLGVGVAGRRRGIGSALLESWLREVDADALPAYLETDRLENLSFYRRFGFDVVGTHEIWATPIWRMERPGLSARSQQAALS
;
A
#
# COMPACT_ATOMS: atom_id res chain seq x y z
N MET A 1 46.53 -31.36 3.41
CA MET A 1 45.24 -30.69 3.56
C MET A 1 45.01 -29.89 2.27
N PRO A 2 44.05 -30.20 1.44
CA PRO A 2 43.77 -29.40 0.23
C PRO A 2 43.22 -28.03 0.66
N PRO A 3 43.48 -26.94 -0.10
CA PRO A 3 42.95 -25.61 0.19
C PRO A 3 41.44 -25.59 0.01
N GLU A 4 40.73 -24.91 0.93
CA GLU A 4 39.30 -24.66 0.80
C GLU A 4 39.00 -23.88 -0.51
N PRO A 5 37.91 -24.22 -1.22
CA PRO A 5 37.54 -23.48 -2.41
C PRO A 5 37.10 -22.04 -1.99
N PRO A 6 37.40 -21.03 -2.83
CA PRO A 6 37.02 -19.66 -2.55
C PRO A 6 35.49 -19.56 -2.42
N VAL A 7 35.07 -18.93 -1.29
CA VAL A 7 33.66 -18.54 -1.11
C VAL A 7 33.27 -17.63 -2.29
N ARG A 8 32.42 -18.13 -3.18
CA ARG A 8 31.82 -17.29 -4.23
C ARG A 8 30.93 -16.28 -3.53
N ASP A 9 31.33 -15.01 -3.55
CA ASP A 9 30.43 -13.91 -3.27
C ASP A 9 29.22 -14.03 -4.20
N LEU A 10 28.10 -14.48 -3.65
CA LEU A 10 26.83 -14.41 -4.36
C LEU A 10 26.57 -12.91 -4.56
N PRO A 11 26.24 -12.47 -5.79
CA PRO A 11 25.91 -11.06 -6.02
C PRO A 11 24.81 -10.66 -5.05
N GLU A 12 25.04 -9.59 -4.27
CA GLU A 12 24.00 -8.99 -3.44
C GLU A 12 22.78 -8.78 -4.33
N ALA A 13 21.66 -9.43 -3.98
CA ALA A 13 20.44 -9.32 -4.75
C ALA A 13 20.00 -7.84 -4.72
N ARG A 14 20.25 -7.15 -5.84
CA ARG A 14 19.91 -5.74 -6.00
C ARG A 14 18.42 -5.58 -5.70
N ALA A 15 18.07 -4.58 -4.87
CA ALA A 15 16.68 -4.32 -4.53
C ALA A 15 15.85 -4.10 -5.82
N PRO A 16 14.68 -4.73 -5.94
CA PRO A 16 13.88 -4.62 -7.15
C PRO A 16 13.52 -3.15 -7.42
N GLY A 17 13.60 -2.72 -8.68
CA GLY A 17 13.08 -1.43 -9.11
C GLY A 17 11.55 -1.33 -8.94
N ALA A 18 11.01 -0.14 -9.12
CA ALA A 18 9.56 0.06 -9.16
C ALA A 18 9.20 0.97 -10.34
N ARG A 19 8.08 0.65 -11.01
CA ARG A 19 7.56 1.37 -12.18
C ARG A 19 6.08 1.67 -12.03
N ALA A 20 5.55 2.53 -12.89
CA ALA A 20 4.11 2.77 -12.97
C ALA A 20 3.35 1.50 -13.40
N LEU A 21 2.14 1.34 -12.88
CA LEU A 21 1.20 0.29 -13.30
C LEU A 21 0.72 0.56 -14.73
N ARG A 22 0.68 -0.47 -15.57
CA ARG A 22 0.07 -0.41 -16.91
C ARG A 22 -1.42 -0.75 -16.82
N PRO A 23 -2.29 -0.15 -17.69
CA PRO A 23 -3.74 -0.40 -17.65
C PRO A 23 -4.13 -1.89 -17.74
N GLU A 24 -3.45 -2.67 -18.55
CA GLU A 24 -3.68 -4.11 -18.73
C GLU A 24 -3.33 -4.95 -17.51
N GLU A 25 -2.50 -4.43 -16.61
CA GLU A 25 -2.05 -5.10 -15.38
C GLU A 25 -3.01 -4.92 -14.19
N VAL A 26 -3.97 -3.98 -14.31
CA VAL A 26 -4.94 -3.66 -13.25
C VAL A 26 -5.66 -4.90 -12.70
N PRO A 27 -6.14 -5.86 -13.52
CA PRO A 27 -6.80 -7.05 -13.02
C PRO A 27 -5.89 -7.91 -12.12
N VAL A 28 -4.62 -8.07 -12.51
CA VAL A 28 -3.63 -8.87 -11.77
C VAL A 28 -3.31 -8.19 -10.43
N LEU A 29 -3.06 -6.89 -10.43
CA LEU A 29 -2.81 -6.14 -9.20
C LEU A 29 -4.01 -6.19 -8.25
N ALA A 30 -5.24 -6.08 -8.77
CA ALA A 30 -6.44 -6.19 -7.95
C ALA A 30 -6.55 -7.54 -7.22
N GLU A 31 -6.23 -8.65 -7.91
CA GLU A 31 -6.20 -9.99 -7.30
C GLU A 31 -5.12 -10.10 -6.22
N THR A 32 -3.93 -9.59 -6.50
CA THR A 32 -2.78 -9.60 -5.58
C THR A 32 -3.11 -8.80 -4.31
N LEU A 33 -3.61 -7.58 -4.45
CA LEU A 33 -3.99 -6.74 -3.31
C LEU A 33 -5.19 -7.33 -2.55
N ALA A 34 -6.19 -7.88 -3.25
CA ALA A 34 -7.32 -8.55 -2.62
C ALA A 34 -6.88 -9.71 -1.72
N ALA A 35 -5.90 -10.48 -2.16
CA ALA A 35 -5.32 -11.58 -1.38
C ALA A 35 -4.43 -11.05 -0.23
N ALA A 36 -3.61 -10.04 -0.47
CA ALA A 36 -2.70 -9.47 0.52
C ALA A 36 -3.44 -8.89 1.73
N PHE A 37 -4.57 -8.21 1.49
CA PHE A 37 -5.39 -7.56 2.53
C PHE A 37 -6.52 -8.43 3.09
N ARG A 38 -6.72 -9.65 2.57
CA ARG A 38 -7.85 -10.52 2.94
C ARG A 38 -8.04 -10.68 4.44
N ASP A 39 -6.97 -10.84 5.18
CA ASP A 39 -6.99 -11.18 6.60
C ASP A 39 -6.51 -10.04 7.50
N ASN A 40 -6.35 -8.82 6.99
CA ASN A 40 -6.07 -7.64 7.80
C ASN A 40 -7.19 -7.40 8.82
N PRO A 41 -6.88 -6.95 10.04
CA PRO A 41 -7.84 -6.76 11.12
C PRO A 41 -9.06 -5.95 10.71
N LEU A 42 -8.87 -4.76 10.13
CA LEU A 42 -9.95 -3.89 9.69
C LEU A 42 -10.79 -4.55 8.59
N ASN A 43 -10.16 -5.22 7.65
CA ASN A 43 -10.87 -5.93 6.58
C ASN A 43 -11.75 -7.06 7.12
N ARG A 44 -11.28 -7.79 8.14
CA ARG A 44 -12.07 -8.81 8.84
C ARG A 44 -13.26 -8.22 9.59
N ALA A 45 -13.11 -7.05 10.20
CA ALA A 45 -14.18 -6.33 10.88
C ALA A 45 -15.26 -5.85 9.89
N VAL A 46 -14.85 -5.37 8.72
CA VAL A 46 -15.75 -4.88 7.67
C VAL A 46 -16.44 -6.03 6.93
N ILE A 47 -15.69 -7.04 6.49
CA ILE A 47 -16.22 -8.15 5.67
C ILE A 47 -16.32 -9.40 6.56
N ARG A 48 -17.46 -9.51 7.23
CA ARG A 48 -17.76 -10.66 8.08
C ARG A 48 -17.87 -11.95 7.26
N GLY A 49 -17.45 -13.06 7.86
CA GLY A 49 -17.52 -14.39 7.25
C GLY A 49 -16.14 -14.97 6.94
N GLY A 50 -16.09 -16.10 6.23
CA GLY A 50 -14.88 -16.86 5.97
C GLY A 50 -13.93 -16.22 4.94
N PRO A 51 -12.68 -16.76 4.82
CA PRO A 51 -11.65 -16.22 3.93
C PRO A 51 -12.07 -16.14 2.47
N ARG A 52 -12.84 -17.12 1.97
CA ARG A 52 -13.35 -17.14 0.58
C ARG A 52 -14.26 -15.94 0.30
N ARG A 53 -15.17 -15.62 1.26
CA ARG A 53 -16.05 -14.46 1.14
C ARG A 53 -15.26 -13.15 1.15
N ARG A 54 -14.30 -13.01 2.09
CA ARG A 54 -13.43 -11.83 2.16
C ARG A 54 -12.64 -11.62 0.87
N LEU A 55 -12.04 -12.67 0.33
CA LEU A 55 -11.30 -12.59 -0.93
C LEU A 55 -12.20 -12.13 -2.08
N ARG A 56 -13.40 -12.72 -2.23
CA ARG A 56 -14.36 -12.32 -3.27
C ARG A 56 -14.74 -10.84 -3.13
N SER A 57 -15.10 -10.42 -1.92
CA SER A 57 -15.48 -9.03 -1.63
C SER A 57 -14.32 -8.06 -1.92
N ASN A 58 -13.10 -8.40 -1.50
CA ASN A 58 -11.91 -7.60 -1.74
C ASN A 58 -11.60 -7.43 -3.23
N ARG A 59 -11.77 -8.46 -4.05
CA ARG A 59 -11.57 -8.36 -5.51
C ARG A 59 -12.36 -7.21 -6.11
N HIS A 60 -13.65 -7.12 -5.77
CA HIS A 60 -14.50 -6.03 -6.24
C HIS A 60 -14.08 -4.68 -5.67
N GLY A 61 -13.73 -4.63 -4.37
CA GLY A 61 -13.23 -3.42 -3.74
C GLY A 61 -11.93 -2.92 -4.37
N MET A 62 -10.94 -3.80 -4.56
CA MET A 62 -9.64 -3.42 -5.12
C MET A 62 -9.74 -2.99 -6.60
N ARG A 63 -10.56 -3.66 -7.40
CA ARG A 63 -10.83 -3.20 -8.77
C ARG A 63 -11.41 -1.79 -8.80
N ALA A 64 -12.35 -1.49 -7.93
CA ALA A 64 -12.95 -0.16 -7.85
C ALA A 64 -11.97 0.88 -7.30
N THR A 65 -11.17 0.53 -6.29
CA THR A 65 -10.12 1.41 -5.75
C THR A 65 -9.08 1.74 -6.84
N LEU A 66 -8.60 0.75 -7.58
CA LEU A 66 -7.65 0.96 -8.68
C LEU A 66 -8.26 1.77 -9.82
N ALA A 67 -9.55 1.57 -10.13
CA ALA A 67 -10.25 2.35 -11.16
C ALA A 67 -10.44 3.82 -10.75
N ALA A 68 -10.67 4.10 -9.46
CA ALA A 68 -10.71 5.46 -8.94
C ALA A 68 -9.31 6.10 -8.90
N ALA A 69 -8.33 5.38 -8.33
CA ALA A 69 -6.96 5.82 -8.16
C ALA A 69 -6.22 6.04 -9.50
N GLY A 70 -6.47 5.21 -10.50
CA GLY A 70 -5.84 5.33 -11.83
C GLY A 70 -6.14 6.65 -12.55
N ARG A 71 -7.09 7.44 -12.05
CA ARG A 71 -7.46 8.75 -12.60
C ARG A 71 -6.66 9.92 -12.01
N CYS A 72 -6.06 9.75 -10.84
CA CYS A 72 -5.50 10.86 -10.07
C CYS A 72 -4.34 10.51 -9.12
N CYS A 73 -3.96 9.22 -9.03
CA CYS A 73 -2.96 8.77 -8.06
C CYS A 73 -1.73 8.18 -8.73
N SER A 74 -0.61 8.16 -8.00
CA SER A 74 0.56 7.38 -8.37
C SER A 74 0.34 5.91 -7.99
N ILE A 75 0.35 5.01 -8.98
CA ILE A 75 0.25 3.57 -8.74
C ILE A 75 1.54 2.91 -9.22
N ARG A 76 2.26 2.25 -8.30
CA ARG A 76 3.54 1.62 -8.57
C ARG A 76 3.49 0.13 -8.36
N VAL A 77 4.20 -0.58 -9.20
CA VAL A 77 4.41 -2.04 -9.14
C VAL A 77 5.90 -2.35 -9.22
N PRO A 78 6.35 -3.51 -8.71
CA PRO A 78 7.75 -3.93 -8.86
C PRO A 78 8.13 -4.00 -10.33
N ASP A 79 9.36 -3.59 -10.65
CA ASP A 79 9.91 -3.83 -11.98
C ASP A 79 10.36 -5.28 -12.10
N ALA A 80 9.86 -5.96 -13.13
CA ALA A 80 10.10 -7.37 -13.35
C ALA A 80 11.51 -7.69 -13.88
N GLY A 81 12.20 -6.69 -14.46
CA GLY A 81 13.42 -6.89 -15.23
C GLY A 81 14.58 -7.57 -14.50
N GLU A 82 14.67 -7.43 -13.19
CA GLU A 82 15.77 -7.99 -12.38
C GLU A 82 15.35 -9.19 -11.50
N LEU A 83 14.05 -9.47 -11.36
CA LEU A 83 13.50 -10.53 -10.50
C LEU A 83 12.97 -11.73 -11.29
N ALA A 84 12.97 -11.64 -12.61
CA ALA A 84 12.40 -12.66 -13.48
C ALA A 84 13.30 -13.91 -13.56
N LEU A 85 13.05 -14.85 -12.65
CA LEU A 85 13.39 -16.25 -12.93
C LEU A 85 12.40 -16.78 -13.98
N PRO A 86 12.83 -17.63 -14.92
CA PRO A 86 11.93 -18.24 -15.89
C PRO A 86 10.73 -18.89 -15.19
N GLY A 87 9.50 -18.48 -15.53
CA GLY A 87 8.26 -18.96 -14.88
C GLY A 87 7.91 -18.29 -13.56
N ALA A 88 8.65 -17.28 -13.08
CA ALA A 88 8.30 -16.54 -11.86
C ALA A 88 7.21 -15.50 -12.13
N LEU A 89 6.37 -15.29 -11.11
CA LEU A 89 5.46 -14.14 -11.06
C LEU A 89 6.28 -12.84 -11.07
N ASP A 90 5.82 -11.84 -11.81
CA ASP A 90 6.49 -10.56 -11.96
C ASP A 90 5.52 -9.37 -11.73
N GLY A 91 6.07 -8.17 -11.69
CA GLY A 91 5.33 -6.92 -11.68
C GLY A 91 4.16 -6.92 -10.69
N PRO A 92 2.93 -6.67 -11.17
CA PRO A 92 1.73 -6.52 -10.33
C PRO A 92 1.32 -7.80 -9.58
N ALA A 93 1.78 -8.98 -10.02
CA ALA A 93 1.52 -10.24 -9.31
C ALA A 93 2.30 -10.35 -7.99
N LEU A 94 3.38 -9.60 -7.83
CA LEU A 94 4.19 -9.56 -6.61
C LEU A 94 3.70 -8.55 -5.60
N GLY A 95 3.08 -7.44 -6.03
CA GLY A 95 2.57 -6.40 -5.14
C GLY A 95 2.36 -5.06 -5.84
N GLY A 96 1.93 -4.08 -5.05
CA GLY A 96 1.76 -2.71 -5.53
C GLY A 96 1.51 -1.71 -4.41
N LEU A 97 1.68 -0.44 -4.77
CA LEU A 97 1.48 0.72 -3.94
C LEU A 97 0.53 1.69 -4.64
N ILE A 98 -0.38 2.31 -3.87
CA ILE A 98 -1.23 3.42 -4.32
C ILE A 98 -0.94 4.61 -3.41
N ALA A 99 -0.48 5.70 -4.01
CA ALA A 99 -0.23 6.96 -3.32
C ALA A 99 -1.09 8.08 -3.90
N VAL A 100 -1.72 8.84 -3.02
CA VAL A 100 -2.60 9.96 -3.35
C VAL A 100 -1.80 11.26 -3.26
N PRO A 101 -1.72 12.04 -4.35
CA PRO A 101 -1.04 13.33 -4.34
C PRO A 101 -1.73 14.36 -3.42
N PRO A 102 -0.98 15.37 -2.97
CA PRO A 102 -1.53 16.46 -2.16
C PRO A 102 -2.75 17.12 -2.82
N GLY A 103 -3.78 17.41 -2.02
CA GLY A 103 -5.02 18.03 -2.50
C GLY A 103 -5.96 17.11 -3.30
N THR A 104 -5.64 15.83 -3.46
CA THR A 104 -6.47 14.87 -4.20
C THR A 104 -7.39 14.04 -3.29
N TRP A 105 -7.17 14.08 -1.99
CA TRP A 105 -8.05 13.42 -1.01
C TRP A 105 -9.29 14.30 -0.69
N PRO A 106 -10.50 13.73 -0.54
CA PRO A 106 -10.86 12.32 -0.77
C PRO A 106 -10.86 11.94 -2.25
N LEU A 107 -10.60 10.66 -2.55
CA LEU A 107 -10.62 10.17 -3.92
C LEU A 107 -12.00 10.36 -4.56
N PRO A 108 -12.07 10.63 -5.87
CA PRO A 108 -13.32 10.66 -6.60
C PRO A 108 -14.00 9.27 -6.54
N PRO A 109 -15.33 9.23 -6.60
CA PRO A 109 -16.04 7.95 -6.64
C PRO A 109 -15.57 7.11 -7.83
N PRO A 110 -15.52 5.77 -7.69
CA PRO A 110 -15.19 4.90 -8.82
C PRO A 110 -16.17 5.11 -9.99
N PRO A 111 -15.79 4.75 -11.23
CA PRO A 111 -16.72 4.74 -12.36
C PRO A 111 -17.98 3.92 -12.07
N LEU A 112 -19.12 4.28 -12.68
CA LEU A 112 -20.43 3.67 -12.40
C LEU A 112 -20.44 2.14 -12.51
N LEU A 113 -19.77 1.58 -13.51
CA LEU A 113 -19.65 0.13 -13.67
C LEU A 113 -18.90 -0.53 -12.52
N ALA A 114 -17.86 0.13 -12.00
CA ALA A 114 -17.12 -0.35 -10.84
C ALA A 114 -17.95 -0.23 -9.56
N GLN A 115 -18.76 0.82 -9.41
CA GLN A 115 -19.70 0.96 -8.30
C GLN A 115 -20.75 -0.17 -8.32
N LEU A 116 -21.31 -0.49 -9.48
CA LEU A 116 -22.23 -1.62 -9.65
C LEU A 116 -21.53 -2.93 -9.28
N GLY A 117 -20.30 -3.13 -9.72
CA GLY A 117 -19.48 -4.28 -9.37
C GLY A 117 -19.25 -4.43 -7.87
N ILE A 118 -18.99 -3.33 -7.14
CA ILE A 118 -18.91 -3.35 -5.66
C ILE A 118 -20.25 -3.76 -5.06
N TRP A 119 -21.34 -3.15 -5.49
CA TRP A 119 -22.66 -3.42 -4.94
C TRP A 119 -23.07 -4.88 -5.09
N LEU A 120 -22.88 -5.45 -6.28
CA LEU A 120 -23.18 -6.86 -6.58
C LEU A 120 -22.21 -7.82 -5.89
N GLY A 121 -20.91 -7.49 -5.86
CA GLY A 121 -19.87 -8.40 -5.40
C GLY A 121 -19.62 -8.38 -3.88
N GLN A 122 -19.77 -7.23 -3.24
CA GLN A 122 -19.59 -7.09 -1.79
C GLN A 122 -20.91 -7.20 -1.01
N GLY A 123 -22.00 -6.73 -1.60
CA GLY A 123 -23.29 -6.58 -0.94
C GLY A 123 -23.37 -5.34 -0.04
N VAL A 124 -24.60 -4.98 0.36
CA VAL A 124 -24.92 -3.74 1.11
C VAL A 124 -24.18 -3.66 2.46
N GLY A 125 -24.04 -4.78 3.17
CA GLY A 125 -23.44 -4.80 4.51
C GLY A 125 -21.98 -4.31 4.52
N PRO A 126 -21.05 -4.92 3.79
CA PRO A 126 -19.67 -4.44 3.68
C PRO A 126 -19.58 -3.02 3.12
N LEU A 127 -20.39 -2.67 2.12
CA LEU A 127 -20.40 -1.33 1.53
C LEU A 127 -20.71 -0.24 2.57
N ARG A 128 -21.76 -0.42 3.39
CA ARG A 128 -22.10 0.51 4.48
C ARG A 128 -20.98 0.60 5.53
N ARG A 129 -20.37 -0.54 5.88
CA ARG A 129 -19.27 -0.56 6.84
C ARG A 129 -18.02 0.15 6.31
N TRP A 130 -17.63 -0.08 5.05
CA TRP A 130 -16.55 0.69 4.42
C TRP A 130 -16.85 2.19 4.39
N GLY A 131 -18.08 2.59 4.04
CA GLY A 131 -18.48 4.00 4.07
C GLY A 131 -18.33 4.62 5.48
N ARG A 132 -18.59 3.84 6.55
CA ARG A 132 -18.34 4.30 7.93
C ARG A 132 -16.84 4.39 8.24
N VAL A 133 -16.05 3.41 7.80
CA VAL A 133 -14.58 3.45 7.95
C VAL A 133 -14.01 4.70 7.30
N TYR A 134 -14.34 4.97 6.05
CA TYR A 134 -13.83 6.15 5.33
C TYR A 134 -14.22 7.47 6.02
N ARG A 135 -15.42 7.57 6.58
CA ARG A 135 -15.80 8.76 7.36
C ARG A 135 -14.97 8.93 8.61
N LEU A 136 -14.74 7.85 9.36
CA LEU A 136 -13.92 7.88 10.57
C LEU A 136 -12.45 8.19 10.26
N LEU A 137 -11.90 7.63 9.19
CA LEU A 137 -10.55 7.98 8.74
C LEU A 137 -10.45 9.46 8.34
N ALA A 138 -11.49 9.99 7.67
CA ALA A 138 -11.53 11.39 7.27
C ALA A 138 -11.55 12.38 8.45
N GLU A 139 -12.10 12.00 9.61
CA GLU A 139 -12.09 12.82 10.82
C GLU A 139 -10.67 13.06 11.36
N TYR A 140 -9.75 12.16 11.09
CA TYR A 140 -8.35 12.21 11.54
C TYR A 140 -7.36 12.51 10.42
N HIS A 141 -7.83 12.65 9.20
CA HIS A 141 -6.97 12.92 8.05
C HIS A 141 -6.38 14.34 8.15
N PRO A 142 -5.06 14.55 7.94
CA PRO A 142 -4.46 15.87 8.06
C PRO A 142 -5.07 16.88 7.09
N ALA A 143 -5.34 18.09 7.58
CA ALA A 143 -5.88 19.18 6.76
C ALA A 143 -4.80 19.90 5.92
N THR A 144 -3.53 19.80 6.32
CA THR A 144 -2.40 20.40 5.61
C THR A 144 -2.05 19.59 4.35
N PRO A 145 -1.53 20.22 3.29
CA PRO A 145 -1.09 19.49 2.10
C PRO A 145 -0.05 18.41 2.43
N HIS A 146 -0.29 17.18 2.02
CA HIS A 146 0.58 16.04 2.25
C HIS A 146 0.37 14.96 1.19
N TRP A 147 1.34 14.09 1.01
CA TRP A 147 1.22 12.84 0.28
C TRP A 147 0.57 11.77 1.16
N TYR A 148 -0.38 11.00 0.62
CA TYR A 148 -1.06 9.95 1.38
C TYR A 148 -0.77 8.57 0.80
N LEU A 149 -0.17 7.67 1.60
CA LEU A 149 -0.03 6.27 1.24
C LEU A 149 -1.34 5.53 1.53
N GLN A 150 -2.18 5.41 0.52
CA GLN A 150 -3.48 4.75 0.66
C GLN A 150 -3.37 3.23 0.77
N LEU A 151 -2.47 2.60 0.01
CA LEU A 151 -2.27 1.15 -0.02
C LEU A 151 -0.81 0.79 -0.30
N LEU A 152 -0.29 -0.18 0.45
CA LEU A 152 0.93 -0.91 0.13
C LEU A 152 0.68 -2.39 0.42
N GLY A 153 0.66 -3.22 -0.61
CA GLY A 153 0.41 -4.65 -0.47
C GLY A 153 1.39 -5.50 -1.25
N VAL A 154 1.92 -6.55 -0.61
CA VAL A 154 2.82 -7.52 -1.24
C VAL A 154 2.18 -8.91 -1.19
N GLY A 155 2.03 -9.52 -2.35
CA GLY A 155 1.54 -10.88 -2.50
C GLY A 155 2.45 -11.90 -1.82
N VAL A 156 1.91 -13.08 -1.50
CA VAL A 156 2.66 -14.13 -0.78
C VAL A 156 3.98 -14.46 -1.47
N ALA A 157 3.99 -14.57 -2.79
CA ALA A 157 5.18 -14.88 -3.59
C ALA A 157 6.27 -13.78 -3.54
N GLY A 158 5.88 -12.53 -3.22
CA GLY A 158 6.79 -11.39 -3.15
C GLY A 158 7.29 -11.05 -1.74
N ARG A 159 6.76 -11.70 -0.70
CA ARG A 159 7.10 -11.37 0.70
C ARG A 159 8.56 -11.68 1.02
N ARG A 160 9.17 -10.86 1.90
CA ARG A 160 10.57 -10.97 2.34
C ARG A 160 11.62 -10.92 1.22
N ARG A 161 11.25 -10.34 0.07
CA ARG A 161 12.13 -10.12 -1.09
C ARG A 161 12.46 -8.64 -1.30
N GLY A 162 12.27 -7.77 -0.30
CA GLY A 162 12.52 -6.33 -0.42
C GLY A 162 11.48 -5.53 -1.22
N ILE A 163 10.45 -6.17 -1.82
CA ILE A 163 9.49 -5.53 -2.72
C ILE A 163 8.75 -4.36 -2.04
N GLY A 164 8.29 -4.54 -0.79
CA GLY A 164 7.62 -3.47 -0.06
C GLY A 164 8.53 -2.26 0.16
N SER A 165 9.81 -2.49 0.46
CA SER A 165 10.82 -1.43 0.60
C SER A 165 11.05 -0.70 -0.70
N ALA A 166 11.27 -1.42 -1.80
CA ALA A 166 11.50 -0.84 -3.11
C ALA A 166 10.33 0.02 -3.61
N LEU A 167 9.09 -0.45 -3.42
CA LEU A 167 7.89 0.32 -3.74
C LEU A 167 7.80 1.60 -2.92
N LEU A 168 8.04 1.49 -1.60
CA LEU A 168 7.98 2.63 -0.69
C LEU A 168 9.08 3.65 -0.99
N GLU A 169 10.33 3.21 -1.20
CA GLU A 169 11.45 4.06 -1.58
C GLU A 169 11.20 4.79 -2.91
N SER A 170 10.66 4.09 -3.89
CA SER A 170 10.32 4.68 -5.17
C SER A 170 9.30 5.82 -5.02
N TRP A 171 8.27 5.63 -4.20
CA TRP A 171 7.29 6.68 -3.91
C TRP A 171 7.90 7.82 -3.08
N LEU A 172 8.71 7.51 -2.08
CA LEU A 172 9.32 8.53 -1.23
C LEU A 172 10.26 9.47 -1.98
N ARG A 173 10.79 9.07 -3.13
CA ARG A 173 11.53 9.99 -4.01
C ARG A 173 10.62 11.09 -4.60
N GLU A 174 9.35 10.77 -4.90
CA GLU A 174 8.37 11.79 -5.34
C GLU A 174 8.01 12.72 -4.16
N VAL A 175 7.74 12.14 -2.99
CA VAL A 175 7.46 12.91 -1.76
C VAL A 175 8.61 13.88 -1.44
N ASP A 176 9.85 13.40 -1.54
CA ASP A 176 11.03 14.22 -1.25
C ASP A 176 11.27 15.32 -2.29
N ALA A 177 10.95 15.06 -3.57
CA ALA A 177 11.01 16.06 -4.62
C ALA A 177 10.02 17.22 -4.39
N ASP A 178 8.84 16.92 -3.86
CA ASP A 178 7.83 17.92 -3.51
C ASP A 178 8.10 18.61 -2.17
N ALA A 179 9.07 18.11 -1.39
CA ALA A 179 9.40 18.58 -0.04
C ALA A 179 8.22 18.60 0.96
N LEU A 180 7.13 17.89 0.67
CA LEU A 180 5.93 17.80 1.50
C LEU A 180 6.00 16.62 2.49
N PRO A 181 5.21 16.66 3.58
CA PRO A 181 5.07 15.52 4.48
C PRO A 181 4.32 14.37 3.79
N ALA A 182 4.53 13.16 4.32
CA ALA A 182 3.78 11.97 3.95
C ALA A 182 3.01 11.41 5.14
N TYR A 183 1.82 10.88 4.87
CA TYR A 183 0.90 10.34 5.87
C TYR A 183 0.42 8.93 5.47
N LEU A 184 0.14 8.10 6.45
CA LEU A 184 -0.49 6.79 6.27
C LEU A 184 -1.27 6.36 7.51
N GLU A 185 -2.18 5.40 7.33
CA GLU A 185 -2.76 4.61 8.42
C GLU A 185 -2.43 3.12 8.24
N THR A 186 -2.27 2.43 9.36
CA THR A 186 -2.14 0.96 9.38
C THR A 186 -2.93 0.35 10.53
N ASP A 187 -3.52 -0.82 10.27
CA ASP A 187 -4.27 -1.64 11.24
C ASP A 187 -3.42 -2.81 11.78
N ARG A 188 -2.09 -2.80 11.53
CA ARG A 188 -1.17 -3.87 11.90
C ARG A 188 0.03 -3.33 12.67
N LEU A 189 0.17 -3.80 13.91
CA LEU A 189 1.26 -3.40 14.80
C LEU A 189 2.66 -3.71 14.19
N GLU A 190 2.77 -4.85 13.51
CA GLU A 190 4.01 -5.29 12.87
C GLU A 190 4.48 -4.36 11.74
N ASN A 191 3.59 -3.56 11.16
CA ASN A 191 3.96 -2.59 10.13
C ASN A 191 4.65 -1.35 10.69
N LEU A 192 4.50 -1.03 11.99
CA LEU A 192 5.09 0.17 12.58
C LEU A 192 6.61 0.18 12.45
N SER A 193 7.27 -0.94 12.75
CA SER A 193 8.72 -1.07 12.62
C SER A 193 9.19 -0.97 11.17
N PHE A 194 8.38 -1.45 10.23
CA PHE A 194 8.65 -1.31 8.80
C PHE A 194 8.63 0.17 8.39
N TYR A 195 7.55 0.92 8.68
CA TYR A 195 7.42 2.32 8.28
C TYR A 195 8.40 3.25 9.01
N ARG A 196 8.75 2.96 10.28
CA ARG A 196 9.77 3.73 11.03
C ARG A 196 11.13 3.75 10.34
N ARG A 197 11.54 2.66 9.68
CA ARG A 197 12.79 2.62 8.91
C ARG A 197 12.82 3.61 7.74
N PHE A 198 11.66 4.10 7.32
CA PHE A 198 11.50 5.10 6.25
C PHE A 198 11.17 6.50 6.79
N GLY A 199 11.34 6.71 8.09
CA GLY A 199 11.17 8.02 8.73
C GLY A 199 9.72 8.37 9.07
N PHE A 200 8.82 7.39 9.15
CA PHE A 200 7.46 7.59 9.65
C PHE A 200 7.40 7.35 11.16
N ASP A 201 6.77 8.27 11.88
CA ASP A 201 6.48 8.12 13.31
C ASP A 201 4.99 8.09 13.58
N VAL A 202 4.58 7.44 14.68
CA VAL A 202 3.18 7.37 15.10
C VAL A 202 2.78 8.72 15.69
N VAL A 203 1.82 9.40 15.04
CA VAL A 203 1.27 10.68 15.49
C VAL A 203 -0.07 10.54 16.21
N GLY A 204 -0.64 9.35 16.21
CA GLY A 204 -1.87 9.06 16.97
C GLY A 204 -2.40 7.66 16.69
N THR A 205 -3.32 7.25 17.56
CA THR A 205 -4.02 5.97 17.46
C THR A 205 -5.49 6.16 17.77
N HIS A 206 -6.35 5.48 17.02
CA HIS A 206 -7.78 5.41 17.31
C HIS A 206 -8.30 4.01 17.02
N GLU A 207 -9.54 3.72 17.36
CA GLU A 207 -10.14 2.41 17.15
C GLU A 207 -11.33 2.48 16.21
N ILE A 208 -11.41 1.50 15.30
CA ILE A 208 -12.60 1.25 14.48
C ILE A 208 -13.06 -0.19 14.75
N TRP A 209 -14.21 -0.36 15.47
CA TRP A 209 -14.75 -1.65 15.88
C TRP A 209 -13.72 -2.56 16.60
N ALA A 210 -13.09 -2.03 17.63
CA ALA A 210 -12.03 -2.69 18.40
C ALA A 210 -10.80 -3.09 17.54
N THR A 211 -10.63 -2.47 16.39
CA THR A 211 -9.42 -2.59 15.56
C THR A 211 -8.60 -1.33 15.74
N PRO A 212 -7.39 -1.41 16.30
CA PRO A 212 -6.51 -0.26 16.42
C PRO A 212 -6.05 0.21 15.05
N ILE A 213 -6.05 1.51 14.84
CA ILE A 213 -5.57 2.18 13.64
C ILE A 213 -4.48 3.16 14.08
N TRP A 214 -3.26 2.90 13.66
CA TRP A 214 -2.13 3.79 13.89
C TRP A 214 -2.01 4.77 12.73
N ARG A 215 -1.99 6.06 13.06
CA ARG A 215 -1.68 7.15 12.12
C ARG A 215 -0.20 7.43 12.19
N MET A 216 0.45 7.49 11.04
CA MET A 216 1.89 7.72 10.97
C MET A 216 2.19 8.84 9.99
N GLU A 217 3.13 9.70 10.34
CA GLU A 217 3.61 10.81 9.51
C GLU A 217 5.11 10.77 9.33
N ARG A 218 5.54 11.18 8.15
CA ARG A 218 6.93 11.43 7.80
C ARG A 218 7.05 12.92 7.48
N PRO A 219 7.85 13.70 8.22
CA PRO A 219 8.00 15.12 7.97
C PRO A 219 8.60 15.38 6.58
N GLY A 220 8.24 16.50 5.96
CA GLY A 220 8.87 16.97 4.73
C GLY A 220 10.35 17.28 4.89
N LEU A 221 11.09 17.36 3.79
CA LEU A 221 12.55 17.54 3.78
C LEU A 221 13.02 18.74 4.61
N SER A 222 12.36 19.88 4.50
CA SER A 222 12.73 21.11 5.24
C SER A 222 12.66 20.91 6.76
N ALA A 223 11.62 20.26 7.26
CA ALA A 223 11.46 20.00 8.69
C ALA A 223 12.49 18.97 9.20
N ARG A 224 12.82 17.96 8.39
CA ARG A 224 13.85 16.94 8.74
C ARG A 224 15.24 17.56 8.80
N SER A 225 15.58 18.48 7.89
CA SER A 225 16.86 19.20 7.91
C SER A 225 16.99 20.11 9.13
N GLN A 226 15.92 20.75 9.57
CA GLN A 226 15.90 21.56 10.80
C GLN A 226 16.06 20.69 12.06
N GLN A 227 15.41 19.52 12.10
CA GLN A 227 15.48 18.58 13.22
C GLN A 227 16.89 17.97 13.36
N ALA A 228 17.55 17.64 12.24
CA ALA A 228 18.91 17.14 12.22
C ALA A 228 19.98 18.20 12.60
N ALA A 229 19.66 19.49 12.43
CA ALA A 229 20.56 20.59 12.84
C ALA A 229 20.45 20.93 14.34
N LEU A 230 19.43 20.42 15.04
CA LEU A 230 19.17 20.66 16.46
C LEU A 230 19.53 19.46 17.36
N SER A 231 19.91 18.32 16.77
CA SER A 231 20.32 17.07 17.42
C SER A 231 21.85 16.92 17.41
#